data_3697681c048e542448639786f20a6bbe
#
_entry.id   3697681c048e542448639786f20a6bbe
#
_cell.length_a   1.000
_cell.length_b   1.000
_cell.length_c   1.000
_cell.angle_alpha   90.00
_cell.angle_beta   90.00
_cell.angle_gamma   90.00
#
_symmetry.space_group_name_H-M   'P 1'
#
loop_
_entity.id
_entity.type
_entity.pdbx_description
1 polymer ?
#
loop_
_entity_poly.entity_id
_entity_poly.type
_entity_poly.pdbx_seq_one_letter_code
_entity_poly.pdbx_strand_id
1 'polypeptide(L)'
;MPDFKVTRYRLRIGSEKRDLEQPFSAVFLSDLHNASYGEGNSRLLQEIRNENPELILVAGDMITASSEPSTDASIALMGELTKQYPVYYANGNHEYRMKQNTDKYQDAYERYSDAIKSLGVHLLENGSARVELYKVPFRIWGLELDQSYFRRGRTAQLTSSVIEGLLGKPDEQCYNILLAHHPSYFPAYAVWGADLSL
;
A
#
# COMPACT_ATOMS: atom_id res chain seq x y z
N MET A 1 0.80 -26.01 3.84
CA MET A 1 1.25 -24.66 3.51
C MET A 1 0.00 -23.80 3.38
N PRO A 2 0.02 -22.53 3.82
CA PRO A 2 -1.13 -21.68 3.61
C PRO A 2 -1.42 -21.57 2.10
N ASP A 3 -2.70 -21.53 1.77
CA ASP A 3 -3.16 -21.32 0.40
C ASP A 3 -3.66 -19.89 0.23
N PHE A 4 -3.60 -19.35 -0.98
CA PHE A 4 -4.10 -18.02 -1.30
C PHE A 4 -4.94 -18.05 -2.57
N LYS A 5 -5.78 -17.05 -2.73
CA LYS A 5 -6.65 -16.88 -3.88
C LYS A 5 -6.27 -15.59 -4.62
N VAL A 6 -6.09 -15.70 -5.92
CA VAL A 6 -6.00 -14.53 -6.80
C VAL A 6 -7.43 -14.07 -7.14
N THR A 7 -7.73 -12.82 -6.87
CA THR A 7 -8.99 -12.19 -7.25
C THR A 7 -8.70 -11.08 -8.26
N ARG A 8 -9.39 -11.09 -9.39
CA ARG A 8 -9.19 -10.11 -10.47
C ARG A 8 -10.38 -9.18 -10.55
N TYR A 9 -10.12 -7.89 -10.52
CA TYR A 9 -11.10 -6.83 -10.75
C TYR A 9 -10.78 -6.12 -12.06
N ARG A 10 -11.81 -5.81 -12.83
CA ARG A 10 -11.67 -4.95 -14.00
C ARG A 10 -12.39 -3.65 -13.72
N LEU A 11 -11.61 -2.56 -13.65
CA LEU A 11 -12.11 -1.23 -13.41
C LEU A 11 -12.06 -0.42 -14.72
N ARG A 12 -13.06 0.44 -14.92
CA ARG A 12 -13.02 1.46 -15.96
C ARG A 12 -12.65 2.77 -15.31
N ILE A 13 -11.59 3.39 -15.79
CA ILE A 13 -11.18 4.71 -15.39
C ILE A 13 -12.01 5.68 -16.23
N GLY A 14 -12.84 6.50 -15.57
CA GLY A 14 -13.79 7.40 -16.23
C GLY A 14 -13.13 8.55 -17.00
N SER A 15 -13.79 9.00 -18.03
CA SER A 15 -13.31 9.78 -19.17
C SER A 15 -13.00 11.26 -18.91
N GLU A 16 -13.33 11.86 -17.78
CA GLU A 16 -13.15 13.31 -17.61
C GLU A 16 -11.68 13.74 -17.47
N LYS A 17 -10.82 12.84 -17.00
CA LYS A 17 -9.41 13.15 -16.78
C LYS A 17 -8.47 12.70 -17.91
N ARG A 18 -8.75 11.67 -18.65
CA ARG A 18 -8.17 11.17 -19.94
C ARG A 18 -8.52 9.70 -20.11
N ASP A 19 -8.80 9.28 -21.33
CA ASP A 19 -8.98 7.87 -21.67
C ASP A 19 -7.63 7.16 -21.75
N LEU A 20 -7.53 5.99 -21.10
CA LEU A 20 -6.41 5.09 -21.33
C LEU A 20 -6.51 4.48 -22.73
N GLU A 21 -5.47 4.67 -23.53
CA GLU A 21 -5.40 4.10 -24.89
C GLU A 21 -5.37 2.56 -24.85
N GLN A 22 -4.89 1.99 -23.74
CA GLN A 22 -4.83 0.55 -23.51
C GLN A 22 -4.94 0.20 -22.02
N PRO A 23 -5.50 -0.98 -21.69
CA PRO A 23 -5.56 -1.42 -20.30
C PRO A 23 -4.17 -1.69 -19.75
N PHE A 24 -4.00 -1.51 -18.44
CA PHE A 24 -2.82 -1.96 -17.71
C PHE A 24 -3.25 -2.85 -16.51
N SER A 25 -2.31 -3.63 -16.00
CA SER A 25 -2.50 -4.45 -14.83
C SER A 25 -1.69 -3.90 -13.65
N ALA A 26 -2.29 -3.90 -12.47
CA ALA A 26 -1.60 -3.64 -11.22
C ALA A 26 -1.90 -4.79 -10.24
N VAL A 27 -0.91 -5.22 -9.48
CA VAL A 27 -1.12 -6.17 -8.38
C VAL A 27 -1.24 -5.39 -7.08
N PHE A 28 -2.26 -5.73 -6.30
CA PHE A 28 -2.49 -5.20 -4.98
C PHE A 28 -2.19 -6.25 -3.92
N LEU A 29 -1.40 -5.87 -2.91
CA LEU A 29 -1.02 -6.70 -1.76
C LEU A 29 -1.37 -5.97 -0.46
N SER A 30 -1.89 -6.71 0.52
CA SER A 30 -2.13 -6.23 1.88
C SER A 30 -2.13 -7.42 2.84
N ASP A 31 -1.93 -7.16 4.13
CA ASP A 31 -2.13 -8.13 5.22
C ASP A 31 -1.35 -9.45 5.07
N LEU A 32 -0.12 -9.38 4.61
CA LEU A 32 0.75 -10.56 4.51
C LEU A 32 1.10 -11.12 5.89
N HIS A 33 1.28 -10.23 6.90
CA HIS A 33 1.58 -10.60 8.28
C HIS A 33 2.71 -11.63 8.41
N ASN A 34 3.80 -11.42 7.68
CA ASN A 34 4.95 -12.34 7.61
C ASN A 34 4.62 -13.76 7.07
N ALA A 35 3.44 -13.97 6.49
CA ALA A 35 3.12 -15.23 5.85
C ALA A 35 4.07 -15.49 4.66
N SER A 36 4.37 -16.76 4.42
CA SER A 36 5.17 -17.18 3.28
C SER A 36 4.40 -18.24 2.48
N TYR A 37 4.32 -18.01 1.17
CA TYR A 37 3.63 -18.86 0.20
C TYR A 37 4.65 -19.58 -0.69
N GLY A 38 5.13 -20.71 -0.20
CA GLY A 38 6.27 -21.43 -0.74
C GLY A 38 7.59 -20.91 -0.16
N GLU A 39 8.71 -21.58 -0.47
CA GLU A 39 10.03 -21.14 -0.05
C GLU A 39 10.33 -19.75 -0.66
N GLY A 40 10.70 -18.77 0.17
CA GLY A 40 10.97 -17.41 -0.27
C GLY A 40 9.80 -16.74 -1.00
N ASN A 41 8.56 -17.10 -0.68
CA ASN A 41 7.35 -16.64 -1.37
C ASN A 41 7.28 -17.02 -2.87
N SER A 42 7.96 -18.10 -3.27
CA SER A 42 8.06 -18.50 -4.69
C SER A 42 6.72 -18.67 -5.40
N ARG A 43 5.70 -19.21 -4.69
CA ARG A 43 4.34 -19.37 -5.25
C ARG A 43 3.66 -18.02 -5.46
N LEU A 44 3.75 -17.12 -4.49
CA LEU A 44 3.19 -15.76 -4.62
C LEU A 44 3.86 -14.98 -5.74
N LEU A 45 5.18 -15.01 -5.80
CA LEU A 45 5.97 -14.37 -6.86
C LEU A 45 5.64 -14.92 -8.25
N GLN A 46 5.41 -16.24 -8.36
CA GLN A 46 5.01 -16.84 -9.63
C GLN A 46 3.64 -16.34 -10.09
N GLU A 47 2.66 -16.25 -9.20
CA GLU A 47 1.33 -15.72 -9.55
C GLU A 47 1.40 -14.22 -9.91
N ILE A 48 2.20 -13.43 -9.20
CA ILE A 48 2.41 -12.02 -9.56
C ILE A 48 3.01 -11.90 -10.97
N ARG A 49 4.00 -12.73 -11.32
CA ARG A 49 4.57 -12.75 -12.68
C ARG A 49 3.56 -13.16 -13.74
N ASN A 50 2.68 -14.11 -13.43
CA ASN A 50 1.61 -14.56 -14.32
C ASN A 50 0.61 -13.43 -14.67
N GLU A 51 0.38 -12.50 -13.72
CA GLU A 51 -0.46 -11.30 -13.95
C GLU A 51 0.23 -10.23 -14.79
N ASN A 52 1.56 -10.30 -14.94
CA ASN A 52 2.39 -9.35 -15.69
C ASN A 52 2.03 -7.89 -15.43
N PRO A 53 2.12 -7.42 -14.16
CA PRO A 53 1.68 -6.09 -13.79
C PRO A 53 2.69 -5.02 -14.23
N GLU A 54 2.21 -3.80 -14.48
CA GLU A 54 3.04 -2.62 -14.68
C GLU A 54 3.57 -2.05 -13.36
N LEU A 55 2.87 -2.30 -12.24
CA LEU A 55 3.28 -1.86 -10.92
C LEU A 55 2.64 -2.71 -9.80
N ILE A 56 3.23 -2.61 -8.61
CA ILE A 56 2.74 -3.26 -7.40
C ILE A 56 2.29 -2.18 -6.40
N LEU A 57 1.10 -2.35 -5.85
CA LEU A 57 0.51 -1.49 -4.83
C LEU A 57 0.40 -2.27 -3.52
N VAL A 58 0.91 -1.70 -2.43
CA VAL A 58 0.91 -2.34 -1.11
C VAL A 58 0.23 -1.42 -0.10
N ALA A 59 -0.83 -1.91 0.54
CA ALA A 59 -1.56 -1.15 1.56
C ALA A 59 -1.34 -1.71 2.98
N GLY A 60 -0.08 -2.01 3.32
CA GLY A 60 0.37 -2.26 4.68
C GLY A 60 0.09 -3.64 5.26
N ASP A 61 0.43 -3.76 6.53
CA ASP A 61 0.39 -4.99 7.33
C ASP A 61 1.13 -6.17 6.67
N MET A 62 2.22 -5.86 5.99
CA MET A 62 3.14 -6.87 5.44
C MET A 62 3.93 -7.55 6.55
N ILE A 63 4.13 -6.88 7.67
CA ILE A 63 4.77 -7.35 8.89
C ILE A 63 3.79 -7.37 10.06
N THR A 64 4.17 -8.05 11.16
CA THR A 64 3.35 -8.10 12.38
C THR A 64 4.09 -7.45 13.54
N ALA A 65 3.45 -6.50 14.23
CA ALA A 65 3.96 -5.89 15.46
C ALA A 65 3.80 -6.86 16.65
N SER A 66 4.61 -7.92 16.66
CA SER A 66 4.71 -8.91 17.75
C SER A 66 5.71 -8.47 18.82
N SER A 67 5.90 -9.27 19.89
CA SER A 67 6.94 -9.00 20.89
C SER A 67 8.36 -9.08 20.29
N GLU A 68 8.54 -9.94 19.31
CA GLU A 68 9.77 -10.10 18.53
C GLU A 68 9.40 -9.98 17.04
N PRO A 69 9.38 -8.76 16.49
CA PRO A 69 8.96 -8.56 15.12
C PRO A 69 10.01 -9.11 14.15
N SER A 70 9.59 -10.01 13.27
CA SER A 70 10.38 -10.42 12.13
C SER A 70 9.97 -9.59 10.91
N THR A 71 10.94 -9.16 10.11
CA THR A 71 10.72 -8.37 8.90
C THR A 71 11.31 -9.03 7.65
N ASP A 72 12.07 -10.12 7.84
CA ASP A 72 12.89 -10.74 6.79
C ASP A 72 12.06 -11.24 5.60
N ALA A 73 10.90 -11.85 5.87
CA ALA A 73 10.04 -12.37 4.80
C ALA A 73 9.48 -11.25 3.91
N SER A 74 9.11 -10.12 4.53
CA SER A 74 8.64 -8.93 3.81
C SER A 74 9.77 -8.27 3.03
N ILE A 75 10.95 -8.07 3.64
CA ILE A 75 12.13 -7.51 2.97
C ILE A 75 12.53 -8.36 1.77
N ALA A 76 12.59 -9.69 1.94
CA ALA A 76 12.92 -10.60 0.85
C ALA A 76 11.90 -10.52 -0.30
N LEU A 77 10.60 -10.48 0.02
CA LEU A 77 9.55 -10.33 -0.98
C LEU A 77 9.68 -8.98 -1.73
N MET A 78 9.85 -7.88 -1.01
CA MET A 78 10.05 -6.56 -1.62
C MET A 78 11.28 -6.55 -2.54
N GLY A 79 12.38 -7.17 -2.10
CA GLY A 79 13.59 -7.27 -2.92
C GLY A 79 13.41 -8.07 -4.21
N GLU A 80 12.57 -9.11 -4.22
CA GLU A 80 12.25 -9.82 -5.46
C GLU A 80 11.30 -9.02 -6.37
N LEU A 81 10.33 -8.30 -5.80
CA LEU A 81 9.38 -7.50 -6.57
C LEU A 81 10.05 -6.30 -7.23
N THR A 82 10.89 -5.58 -6.52
CA THR A 82 11.57 -4.36 -7.04
C THR A 82 12.57 -4.63 -8.15
N LYS A 83 13.03 -5.88 -8.33
CA LYS A 83 13.84 -6.27 -9.49
C LYS A 83 13.10 -6.14 -10.82
N GLN A 84 11.77 -6.18 -10.80
CA GLN A 84 10.95 -6.28 -12.01
C GLN A 84 9.88 -5.20 -12.11
N TYR A 85 9.42 -4.68 -10.98
CA TYR A 85 8.26 -3.78 -10.90
C TYR A 85 8.53 -2.57 -10.02
N PRO A 86 8.00 -1.39 -10.35
CA PRO A 86 7.88 -0.31 -9.39
C PRO A 86 6.89 -0.72 -8.27
N VAL A 87 7.31 -0.56 -7.02
CA VAL A 87 6.53 -0.93 -5.84
C VAL A 87 6.20 0.33 -5.05
N TYR A 88 4.91 0.60 -4.83
CA TYR A 88 4.40 1.69 -4.00
C TYR A 88 3.77 1.11 -2.74
N TYR A 89 4.23 1.57 -1.59
CA TYR A 89 3.91 0.99 -0.30
C TYR A 89 3.38 2.06 0.67
N ALA A 90 2.20 1.84 1.25
CA ALA A 90 1.69 2.58 2.39
C ALA A 90 1.69 1.70 3.64
N ASN A 91 1.98 2.27 4.80
CA ASN A 91 1.97 1.55 6.06
C ASN A 91 0.56 1.13 6.48
N GLY A 92 0.45 -0.06 7.08
CA GLY A 92 -0.71 -0.50 7.84
C GLY A 92 -0.60 -0.16 9.32
N ASN A 93 -1.53 -0.68 10.12
CA ASN A 93 -1.53 -0.41 11.55
C ASN A 93 -0.41 -1.13 12.31
N HIS A 94 0.12 -2.20 11.78
CA HIS A 94 1.25 -2.91 12.40
C HIS A 94 2.56 -2.13 12.22
N GLU A 95 2.85 -1.66 11.03
CA GLU A 95 3.99 -0.80 10.73
C GLU A 95 3.90 0.48 11.57
N TYR A 96 2.76 1.16 11.57
CA TYR A 96 2.55 2.37 12.38
C TYR A 96 2.75 2.13 13.87
N ARG A 97 2.26 1.00 14.40
CA ARG A 97 2.45 0.64 15.81
C ARG A 97 3.92 0.46 16.16
N MET A 98 4.70 -0.17 15.29
CA MET A 98 6.14 -0.32 15.51
C MET A 98 6.84 1.03 15.50
N LYS A 99 6.50 1.88 14.54
CA LYS A 99 7.02 3.24 14.38
C LYS A 99 6.77 4.12 15.62
N GLN A 100 5.59 4.01 16.23
CA GLN A 100 5.19 4.87 17.36
C GLN A 100 5.62 4.35 18.73
N ASN A 101 5.93 3.07 18.89
CA ASN A 101 6.27 2.48 20.17
C ASN A 101 7.72 2.03 20.21
N THR A 102 8.62 2.98 20.09
CA THR A 102 10.09 2.74 20.09
C THR A 102 10.59 2.12 21.37
N ASP A 103 9.95 2.40 22.53
CA ASP A 103 10.29 1.74 23.80
C ASP A 103 10.14 0.22 23.71
N LYS A 104 9.16 -0.26 22.96
CA LYS A 104 8.89 -1.69 22.79
C LYS A 104 9.63 -2.30 21.62
N TYR A 105 9.68 -1.61 20.50
CA TYR A 105 10.17 -2.15 19.25
C TYR A 105 11.55 -1.62 18.85
N GLN A 106 12.09 -0.71 19.68
CA GLN A 106 13.38 -0.06 19.44
C GLN A 106 13.41 0.57 18.02
N ASP A 107 14.42 0.26 17.24
CA ASP A 107 14.63 0.74 15.87
C ASP A 107 14.12 -0.23 14.79
N ALA A 108 13.28 -1.23 15.16
CA ALA A 108 12.85 -2.27 14.25
C ALA A 108 12.09 -1.72 13.02
N TYR A 109 11.24 -0.69 13.23
CA TYR A 109 10.56 -0.02 12.12
C TYR A 109 11.55 0.74 11.23
N GLU A 110 12.47 1.49 11.80
CA GLU A 110 13.46 2.26 11.05
C GLU A 110 14.31 1.33 10.18
N ARG A 111 14.85 0.25 10.77
CA ARG A 111 15.59 -0.77 10.01
C ARG A 111 14.78 -1.38 8.87
N TYR A 112 13.50 -1.69 9.13
CA TYR A 112 12.60 -2.22 8.10
C TYR A 112 12.37 -1.21 6.97
N SER A 113 11.99 0.02 7.32
CA SER A 113 11.72 1.08 6.34
C SER A 113 12.94 1.42 5.50
N ASP A 114 14.12 1.50 6.12
CA ASP A 114 15.37 1.77 5.41
C ASP A 114 15.76 0.61 4.49
N ALA A 115 15.56 -0.64 4.95
CA ALA A 115 15.82 -1.81 4.13
C ALA A 115 14.95 -1.82 2.87
N ILE A 116 13.62 -1.64 2.98
CA ILE A 116 12.76 -1.64 1.80
C ILE A 116 12.98 -0.44 0.88
N LYS A 117 13.25 0.76 1.44
CA LYS A 117 13.63 1.94 0.66
C LYS A 117 14.93 1.71 -0.13
N SER A 118 15.93 1.08 0.50
CA SER A 118 17.21 0.75 -0.17
C SER A 118 17.05 -0.24 -1.34
N LEU A 119 16.00 -1.08 -1.30
CA LEU A 119 15.63 -1.98 -2.38
C LEU A 119 14.85 -1.28 -3.51
N GLY A 120 14.52 0.00 -3.38
CA GLY A 120 13.79 0.77 -4.39
C GLY A 120 12.27 0.82 -4.19
N VAL A 121 11.75 0.42 -3.02
CA VAL A 121 10.34 0.59 -2.69
C VAL A 121 10.02 2.07 -2.45
N HIS A 122 8.99 2.57 -3.10
CA HIS A 122 8.43 3.90 -2.83
C HIS A 122 7.54 3.83 -1.59
N LEU A 123 8.13 4.04 -0.41
CA LEU A 123 7.38 4.07 0.85
C LEU A 123 6.69 5.43 1.02
N LEU A 124 5.35 5.42 1.09
CA LEU A 124 4.49 6.60 1.12
C LEU A 124 3.90 6.79 2.53
N GLU A 125 4.62 7.49 3.38
CA GLU A 125 4.22 7.80 4.76
C GLU A 125 3.52 9.17 4.79
N ASN A 126 2.20 9.20 4.63
CA ASN A 126 1.43 10.42 4.38
C ASN A 126 2.06 11.24 3.24
N GLY A 127 2.36 10.56 2.15
CA GLY A 127 3.02 11.11 0.99
C GLY A 127 2.42 10.60 -0.30
N SER A 128 3.00 11.03 -1.42
CA SER A 128 2.54 10.60 -2.73
C SER A 128 3.68 10.48 -3.73
N ALA A 129 3.44 9.67 -4.76
CA ALA A 129 4.30 9.57 -5.94
C ALA A 129 3.48 9.79 -7.21
N ARG A 130 4.06 10.44 -8.21
CA ARG A 130 3.47 10.57 -9.54
C ARG A 130 4.06 9.51 -10.45
N VAL A 131 3.20 8.82 -11.18
CA VAL A 131 3.57 7.83 -12.19
C VAL A 131 2.78 8.10 -13.46
N GLU A 132 3.39 7.87 -14.60
CA GLU A 132 2.72 7.97 -15.89
C GLU A 132 2.63 6.57 -16.51
N LEU A 133 1.41 6.12 -16.80
CA LEU A 133 1.15 4.88 -17.49
C LEU A 133 0.40 5.19 -18.79
N TYR A 134 0.99 4.80 -19.91
CA TYR A 134 0.40 5.01 -21.24
C TYR A 134 -0.06 6.46 -21.48
N LYS A 135 0.79 7.43 -21.11
CA LYS A 135 0.56 8.89 -21.20
C LYS A 135 -0.56 9.43 -20.28
N VAL A 136 -1.09 8.60 -19.41
CA VAL A 136 -2.05 9.02 -18.39
C VAL A 136 -1.34 9.20 -17.06
N PRO A 137 -1.45 10.38 -16.44
CA PRO A 137 -0.83 10.63 -15.15
C PRO A 137 -1.67 10.06 -14.02
N PHE A 138 -1.01 9.31 -13.14
CA PHE A 138 -1.55 8.83 -11.87
C PHE A 138 -0.80 9.46 -10.72
N ARG A 139 -1.49 9.68 -9.62
CA ARG A 139 -0.88 10.00 -8.34
C ARG A 139 -1.27 8.95 -7.32
N ILE A 140 -0.26 8.26 -6.82
CA ILE A 140 -0.41 7.22 -5.81
C ILE A 140 -0.13 7.86 -4.46
N TRP A 141 -1.11 7.79 -3.57
CA TRP A 141 -1.07 8.35 -2.22
C TRP A 141 -1.00 7.24 -1.19
N GLY A 142 -0.19 7.41 -0.16
CA GLY A 142 -0.16 6.50 0.99
C GLY A 142 -0.70 7.22 2.22
N LEU A 143 -1.84 6.76 2.74
CA LEU A 143 -2.45 7.28 3.96
C LEU A 143 -2.03 6.44 5.16
N GLU A 144 -1.34 7.07 6.10
CA GLU A 144 -0.99 6.50 7.39
C GLU A 144 -1.87 7.16 8.46
N LEU A 145 -2.68 6.35 9.14
CA LEU A 145 -3.58 6.80 10.20
C LEU A 145 -3.05 6.42 11.59
N ASP A 146 -3.32 7.26 12.56
CA ASP A 146 -2.97 6.99 13.96
C ASP A 146 -3.78 5.82 14.54
N GLN A 147 -3.27 5.20 15.61
CA GLN A 147 -3.87 4.02 16.25
C GLN A 147 -5.31 4.23 16.74
N SER A 148 -5.76 5.48 16.96
CA SER A 148 -7.12 5.76 17.41
C SER A 148 -8.17 5.37 16.35
N TYR A 149 -7.78 5.37 15.07
CA TYR A 149 -8.64 4.97 13.94
C TYR A 149 -8.79 3.44 13.82
N PHE A 150 -7.97 2.66 14.53
CA PHE A 150 -7.98 1.18 14.51
C PHE A 150 -8.54 0.56 15.78
N ARG A 151 -9.01 1.36 16.76
CA ARG A 151 -9.53 0.85 18.03
C ARG A 151 -10.90 0.21 17.85
N ARG A 152 -11.07 -1.02 18.35
CA ARG A 152 -12.38 -1.69 18.39
C ARG A 152 -13.34 -0.96 19.35
N GLY A 153 -14.58 -0.70 18.92
CA GLY A 153 -15.69 -0.18 19.74
C GLY A 153 -15.83 1.34 19.84
N ARG A 154 -14.77 2.11 19.69
CA ARG A 154 -14.78 3.58 19.54
C ARG A 154 -13.69 3.98 18.55
N THR A 155 -13.99 3.88 17.29
CA THR A 155 -13.12 4.39 16.24
C THR A 155 -13.30 5.91 16.12
N ALA A 156 -12.21 6.63 15.96
CA ALA A 156 -12.26 8.05 15.60
C ALA A 156 -13.00 8.20 14.26
N GLN A 157 -13.78 9.28 14.13
CA GLN A 157 -14.43 9.58 12.85
C GLN A 157 -13.42 10.18 11.89
N LEU A 158 -13.11 9.49 10.81
CA LEU A 158 -12.28 10.03 9.74
C LEU A 158 -13.13 10.90 8.82
N THR A 159 -12.67 12.11 8.57
CA THR A 159 -13.29 13.04 7.62
C THR A 159 -12.32 13.36 6.48
N SER A 160 -12.85 13.84 5.36
CA SER A 160 -12.03 14.29 4.23
C SER A 160 -11.07 15.42 4.61
N SER A 161 -11.46 16.28 5.55
CA SER A 161 -10.58 17.36 6.03
C SER A 161 -9.39 16.86 6.83
N VAL A 162 -9.52 15.75 7.56
CA VAL A 162 -8.37 15.09 8.22
C VAL A 162 -7.43 14.53 7.16
N ILE A 163 -7.96 13.88 6.14
CA ILE A 163 -7.14 13.35 5.03
C ILE A 163 -6.44 14.48 4.29
N GLU A 164 -7.15 15.59 4.03
CA GLU A 164 -6.55 16.78 3.40
C GLU A 164 -5.45 17.38 4.27
N GLY A 165 -5.60 17.36 5.60
CA GLY A 165 -4.55 17.80 6.53
C GLY A 165 -3.29 16.92 6.49
N LEU A 166 -3.43 15.61 6.23
CA LEU A 166 -2.33 14.65 6.16
C LEU A 166 -1.66 14.61 4.78
N LEU A 167 -2.45 14.61 3.71
CA LEU A 167 -1.99 14.38 2.34
C LEU A 167 -1.99 15.64 1.47
N GLY A 168 -2.71 16.69 1.86
CA GLY A 168 -3.07 17.79 0.98
C GLY A 168 -4.29 17.45 0.10
N LYS A 169 -4.55 18.29 -0.90
CA LYS A 169 -5.62 18.09 -1.87
C LYS A 169 -5.24 17.06 -2.92
N PRO A 170 -6.21 16.28 -3.43
CA PRO A 170 -5.96 15.38 -4.55
C PRO A 170 -5.49 16.17 -5.79
N ASP A 171 -4.72 15.53 -6.63
CA ASP A 171 -4.21 16.13 -7.85
C ASP A 171 -5.29 16.10 -8.95
N GLU A 172 -5.85 17.25 -9.30
CA GLU A 172 -6.92 17.35 -10.30
C GLU A 172 -6.48 16.93 -11.72
N GLN A 173 -5.17 16.90 -11.98
CA GLN A 173 -4.62 16.51 -13.27
C GLN A 173 -4.29 15.03 -13.38
N CYS A 174 -4.40 14.28 -12.27
CA CYS A 174 -4.04 12.88 -12.18
C CYS A 174 -5.23 12.01 -11.77
N TYR A 175 -5.17 10.71 -12.07
CA TYR A 175 -5.96 9.72 -11.35
C TYR A 175 -5.34 9.51 -9.97
N ASN A 176 -6.14 9.74 -8.92
CA ASN A 176 -5.71 9.62 -7.54
C ASN A 176 -6.00 8.22 -7.01
N ILE A 177 -4.97 7.40 -6.86
CA ILE A 177 -5.04 6.10 -6.21
C ILE A 177 -4.63 6.27 -4.76
N LEU A 178 -5.51 5.95 -3.83
CA LEU A 178 -5.25 6.03 -2.40
C LEU A 178 -5.00 4.63 -1.83
N LEU A 179 -3.81 4.40 -1.32
CA LEU A 179 -3.47 3.24 -0.51
C LEU A 179 -3.82 3.55 0.94
N ALA A 180 -4.88 2.90 1.45
CA ALA A 180 -5.42 3.17 2.78
C ALA A 180 -5.84 1.87 3.46
N HIS A 181 -5.04 1.41 4.41
CA HIS A 181 -5.17 0.10 5.05
C HIS A 181 -6.53 -0.16 5.71
N HIS A 182 -7.32 0.86 6.06
CA HIS A 182 -8.59 0.69 6.77
C HIS A 182 -9.82 0.87 5.88
N PRO A 183 -10.50 -0.19 5.43
CA PRO A 183 -11.58 -0.09 4.43
C PRO A 183 -12.85 0.60 4.95
N SER A 184 -13.07 0.68 6.27
CA SER A 184 -14.31 1.25 6.84
C SER A 184 -14.46 2.76 6.60
N TYR A 185 -13.38 3.45 6.19
CA TYR A 185 -13.40 4.88 5.93
C TYR A 185 -13.57 5.26 4.45
N PHE A 186 -13.95 4.30 3.62
CA PHE A 186 -14.20 4.52 2.19
C PHE A 186 -15.04 5.78 1.88
N PRO A 187 -16.11 6.12 2.62
CA PRO A 187 -16.86 7.35 2.36
C PRO A 187 -16.00 8.62 2.48
N ALA A 188 -15.07 8.65 3.46
CA ALA A 188 -14.18 9.81 3.62
C ALA A 188 -13.12 9.88 2.50
N TYR A 189 -12.64 8.73 2.02
CA TYR A 189 -11.72 8.66 0.89
C TYR A 189 -12.34 9.18 -0.40
N ALA A 190 -13.60 8.76 -0.66
CA ALA A 190 -14.35 9.23 -1.83
C ALA A 190 -14.64 10.74 -1.77
N VAL A 191 -15.03 11.26 -0.59
CA VAL A 191 -15.27 12.70 -0.40
C VAL A 191 -13.99 13.51 -0.51
N TRP A 192 -12.83 12.97 -0.08
CA TRP A 192 -11.53 13.60 -0.27
C TRP A 192 -11.16 13.72 -1.75
N GLY A 193 -11.60 12.79 -2.59
CA GLY A 193 -11.39 12.81 -4.03
C GLY A 193 -10.45 11.72 -4.56
N ALA A 194 -10.36 10.59 -3.86
CA ALA A 194 -9.73 9.39 -4.42
C ALA A 194 -10.58 8.84 -5.58
N ASP A 195 -9.96 8.63 -6.74
CA ASP A 195 -10.60 7.97 -7.88
C ASP A 195 -10.65 6.44 -7.67
N LEU A 196 -9.68 5.90 -6.92
CA LEU A 196 -9.60 4.52 -6.47
C LEU A 196 -9.01 4.48 -5.05
N SER A 197 -9.63 3.71 -4.15
CA SER A 197 -9.08 3.41 -2.82
C SER A 197 -8.85 1.90 -2.68
N LEU A 198 -7.70 1.53 -2.18
CA LEU A 198 -7.22 0.16 -1.98
C LEU A 198 -6.75 -0.04 -0.54
#